data_e146c1ea9b49b160c70fdac150c2fa8a
#
_entry.id   e146c1ea9b49b160c70fdac150c2fa8a
#
_cell.length_a   1.000
_cell.length_b   1.000
_cell.length_c   1.000
_cell.angle_alpha   90.00
_cell.angle_beta   90.00
_cell.angle_gamma   90.00
#
_symmetry.space_group_name_H-M   'P 1'
#
loop_
_entity.id
_entity.type
_entity.pdbx_description
1 polymer ?
#
loop_
_entity_poly.entity_id
_entity_poly.type
_entity_poly.pdbx_seq_one_letter_code
_entity_poly.pdbx_strand_id
1 'polypeptide(L)'
;MKKKFMCMLMAAAMTLSMAACGSKGDDANTDDNAGGASDGVQTFTVGTSGPLTGDNAIYGMAVKQGVELAVNEINASDSKIKFEFLSQDDEGDGEKAVNAYNNMMDNGMQVLVGPTTTGASIAVADVCYNDRTFMLTPSASSTDVTAGKDNVFQVCFTDPNQGVGAADYMAENFAGAKVAIIYRNDDAYSQGIRDAFVKEAGDKGLSIVYQGTFTLDTSSDFSVQL
;
A
#
# COMPACT_ATOMS: atom_id res chain seq x y z
N MET A 1 -30.91 9.63 50.28
CA MET A 1 -31.99 8.74 49.80
C MET A 1 -32.48 9.08 48.37
N LYS A 2 -32.10 10.22 47.77
CA LYS A 2 -32.56 10.62 46.42
C LYS A 2 -31.78 10.02 45.25
N LYS A 3 -30.57 9.48 45.45
CA LYS A 3 -29.73 8.89 44.37
C LYS A 3 -30.02 7.41 44.07
N LYS A 4 -30.64 6.67 45.00
CA LYS A 4 -30.97 5.26 44.81
C LYS A 4 -32.31 5.06 44.07
N PHE A 5 -33.15 6.07 44.03
CA PHE A 5 -34.46 6.00 43.33
C PHE A 5 -34.33 6.25 41.83
N MET A 6 -33.31 7.00 41.43
CA MET A 6 -33.06 7.33 40.00
C MET A 6 -32.44 6.18 39.21
N CYS A 7 -31.70 5.27 39.86
CA CYS A 7 -31.15 4.08 39.22
C CYS A 7 -32.21 2.97 38.99
N MET A 8 -33.28 2.97 39.80
CA MET A 8 -34.35 1.96 39.69
C MET A 8 -35.35 2.29 38.56
N LEU A 9 -35.48 3.58 38.20
CA LEU A 9 -36.34 4.00 37.08
C LEU A 9 -35.69 3.75 35.71
N MET A 10 -34.36 3.75 35.61
CA MET A 10 -33.66 3.43 34.36
C MET A 10 -33.62 1.93 34.05
N ALA A 11 -33.66 1.07 35.05
CA ALA A 11 -33.70 -0.39 34.85
C ALA A 11 -35.09 -0.90 34.39
N ALA A 12 -36.17 -0.17 34.66
CA ALA A 12 -37.52 -0.55 34.25
C ALA A 12 -37.85 -0.14 32.80
N ALA A 13 -37.08 0.77 32.20
CA ALA A 13 -37.29 1.22 30.80
C ALA A 13 -36.69 0.27 29.75
N MET A 14 -35.77 -0.65 30.12
CA MET A 14 -35.11 -1.56 29.19
C MET A 14 -35.82 -2.92 29.02
N THR A 15 -36.89 -3.21 29.78
CA THR A 15 -37.59 -4.50 29.70
C THR A 15 -38.88 -4.49 28.89
N LEU A 16 -39.28 -3.33 28.31
CA LEU A 16 -40.51 -3.22 27.52
C LEU A 16 -40.30 -3.25 25.98
N SER A 17 -39.11 -3.46 25.49
CA SER A 17 -38.85 -3.44 24.03
C SER A 17 -38.76 -4.80 23.33
N MET A 18 -39.14 -5.90 23.99
CA MET A 18 -39.10 -7.26 23.41
C MET A 18 -40.46 -7.93 23.15
N ALA A 19 -41.54 -7.17 23.07
CA ALA A 19 -42.85 -7.77 22.78
C ALA A 19 -43.62 -6.99 21.70
N ALA A 20 -43.07 -6.95 20.49
CA ALA A 20 -43.81 -6.55 19.29
C ALA A 20 -43.27 -7.28 18.05
N CYS A 21 -43.53 -8.57 17.98
CA CYS A 21 -43.42 -9.33 16.76
C CYS A 21 -44.74 -10.09 16.58
N GLY A 22 -45.61 -9.56 15.71
CA GLY A 22 -46.82 -10.27 15.26
C GLY A 22 -47.92 -9.31 14.78
N SER A 23 -47.97 -8.92 13.53
CA SER A 23 -49.02 -9.20 12.53
C SER A 23 -48.94 -8.24 11.33
N LYS A 24 -49.32 -8.83 10.21
CA LYS A 24 -49.43 -8.35 8.84
C LYS A 24 -49.97 -6.92 8.63
N GLY A 25 -49.45 -6.26 7.62
CA GLY A 25 -50.08 -5.12 6.95
C GLY A 25 -49.10 -4.29 6.09
N ASP A 26 -49.40 -4.16 4.84
CA ASP A 26 -48.76 -3.66 3.68
C ASP A 26 -48.06 -2.27 3.76
N ASP A 27 -47.06 -2.12 2.88
CA ASP A 27 -46.52 -0.93 2.21
C ASP A 27 -45.94 0.21 3.09
N ALA A 28 -44.58 0.27 3.07
CA ALA A 28 -43.85 1.51 2.76
C ALA A 28 -42.34 1.22 2.66
N ASN A 29 -41.80 1.58 1.51
CA ASN A 29 -40.40 1.58 1.11
C ASN A 29 -39.55 2.41 2.11
N THR A 30 -38.62 1.77 2.80
CA THR A 30 -37.50 2.42 3.45
C THR A 30 -36.27 1.58 3.14
N ASP A 31 -35.37 2.16 2.36
CA ASP A 31 -34.02 1.65 2.10
C ASP A 31 -33.22 1.56 3.41
N ASP A 32 -33.34 0.44 4.10
CA ASP A 32 -32.34 0.01 5.07
C ASP A 32 -31.41 -0.97 4.36
N ASN A 33 -30.27 -0.44 3.91
CA ASN A 33 -29.14 -1.23 3.46
C ASN A 33 -28.46 -1.93 4.66
N ALA A 34 -29.21 -2.84 5.28
CA ALA A 34 -28.66 -3.84 6.18
C ALA A 34 -28.24 -5.03 5.33
N GLY A 35 -26.91 -5.21 5.17
CA GLY A 35 -26.31 -6.29 4.40
C GLY A 35 -26.98 -7.64 4.65
N GLY A 36 -27.82 -8.04 3.71
CA GLY A 36 -28.44 -9.36 3.71
C GLY A 36 -27.37 -10.41 3.46
N ALA A 37 -27.19 -11.31 4.43
CA ALA A 37 -26.42 -12.53 4.26
C ALA A 37 -27.14 -13.42 3.22
N SER A 38 -26.85 -13.20 1.95
CA SER A 38 -27.27 -14.12 0.90
C SER A 38 -26.20 -15.21 0.77
N ASP A 39 -26.59 -16.44 1.05
CA ASP A 39 -25.89 -17.70 0.80
C ASP A 39 -24.45 -17.87 1.35
N GLY A 40 -24.06 -17.12 2.37
CA GLY A 40 -22.74 -17.24 3.00
C GLY A 40 -21.60 -16.64 2.17
N VAL A 41 -21.90 -15.86 1.13
CA VAL A 41 -20.90 -15.08 0.38
C VAL A 41 -20.57 -13.81 1.14
N GLN A 42 -19.26 -13.57 1.33
CA GLN A 42 -18.73 -12.34 1.95
C GLN A 42 -18.05 -11.50 0.87
N THR A 43 -18.37 -10.22 0.83
CA THR A 43 -17.74 -9.26 -0.10
C THR A 43 -16.84 -8.30 0.69
N PHE A 44 -15.61 -8.13 0.20
CA PHE A 44 -14.63 -7.19 0.73
C PHE A 44 -14.25 -6.18 -0.35
N THR A 45 -13.90 -4.97 0.05
CA THR A 45 -13.41 -3.94 -0.88
C THR A 45 -11.89 -3.86 -0.82
N VAL A 46 -11.23 -4.16 -1.95
CA VAL A 46 -9.79 -4.02 -2.13
C VAL A 46 -9.48 -2.75 -2.91
N GLY A 47 -8.57 -1.94 -2.38
CA GLY A 47 -8.06 -0.75 -3.04
C GLY A 47 -6.68 -0.96 -3.62
N THR A 48 -6.35 -0.21 -4.68
CA THR A 48 -4.98 -0.05 -5.17
C THR A 48 -4.69 1.39 -5.51
N SER A 49 -3.49 1.85 -5.22
CA SER A 49 -2.97 3.12 -5.74
C SER A 49 -1.60 2.93 -6.37
N GLY A 50 -1.27 3.81 -7.27
CA GLY A 50 0.00 3.84 -7.97
C GLY A 50 -0.01 4.94 -9.02
N PRO A 51 1.14 5.24 -9.64
CA PRO A 51 1.20 6.19 -10.74
C PRO A 51 0.47 5.62 -11.95
N LEU A 52 -0.75 6.07 -12.21
CA LEU A 52 -1.51 5.68 -13.41
C LEU A 52 -1.24 6.65 -14.56
N THR A 53 -0.65 7.80 -14.26
CA THR A 53 -0.20 8.83 -15.20
C THR A 53 1.27 9.21 -14.91
N GLY A 54 1.91 9.96 -15.81
CA GLY A 54 3.31 10.39 -15.70
C GLY A 54 4.33 9.30 -16.04
N ASP A 55 5.62 9.57 -15.73
CA ASP A 55 6.75 8.77 -16.18
C ASP A 55 6.78 7.34 -15.65
N ASN A 56 6.22 7.12 -14.46
CA ASN A 56 6.14 5.83 -13.81
C ASN A 56 4.83 5.06 -14.07
N ALA A 57 3.99 5.56 -14.98
CA ALA A 57 2.66 4.99 -15.23
C ALA A 57 2.70 3.51 -15.65
N ILE A 58 3.76 3.07 -16.32
CA ILE A 58 3.92 1.68 -16.73
C ILE A 58 3.91 0.72 -15.53
N TYR A 59 4.48 1.12 -14.39
CA TYR A 59 4.52 0.31 -13.18
C TYR A 59 3.18 0.31 -12.45
N GLY A 60 2.57 1.48 -12.26
CA GLY A 60 1.27 1.59 -11.59
C GLY A 60 0.15 0.91 -12.36
N MET A 61 0.14 1.05 -13.69
CA MET A 61 -0.81 0.37 -14.56
C MET A 61 -0.66 -1.16 -14.50
N ALA A 62 0.58 -1.67 -14.46
CA ALA A 62 0.83 -3.10 -14.33
C ALA A 62 0.32 -3.65 -12.98
N VAL A 63 0.54 -2.93 -11.88
CA VAL A 63 0.02 -3.29 -10.56
C VAL A 63 -1.50 -3.29 -10.56
N LYS A 64 -2.13 -2.20 -11.04
CA LYS A 64 -3.58 -2.11 -11.14
C LYS A 64 -4.18 -3.28 -11.91
N GLN A 65 -3.64 -3.57 -13.09
CA GLN A 65 -4.11 -4.68 -13.93
C GLN A 65 -3.94 -6.04 -13.26
N GLY A 66 -2.83 -6.24 -12.52
CA GLY A 66 -2.60 -7.47 -11.76
C GLY A 66 -3.62 -7.67 -10.63
N VAL A 67 -3.94 -6.62 -9.87
CA VAL A 67 -4.97 -6.66 -8.83
C VAL A 67 -6.35 -6.91 -9.44
N GLU A 68 -6.70 -6.18 -10.50
CA GLU A 68 -7.98 -6.32 -11.20
C GLU A 68 -8.17 -7.73 -11.77
N LEU A 69 -7.11 -8.32 -12.34
CA LEU A 69 -7.13 -9.69 -12.83
C LEU A 69 -7.41 -10.68 -11.69
N ALA A 70 -6.70 -10.58 -10.57
CA ALA A 70 -6.90 -11.45 -9.41
C ALA A 70 -8.32 -11.33 -8.82
N VAL A 71 -8.84 -10.10 -8.72
CA VAL A 71 -10.22 -9.85 -8.29
C VAL A 71 -11.21 -10.52 -9.22
N ASN A 72 -11.05 -10.37 -10.54
CA ASN A 72 -11.93 -10.97 -11.54
C ASN A 72 -11.89 -12.50 -11.48
N GLU A 73 -10.72 -13.11 -11.33
CA GLU A 73 -10.57 -14.56 -11.21
C GLU A 73 -11.23 -15.11 -9.93
N ILE A 74 -11.03 -14.46 -8.79
CA ILE A 74 -11.68 -14.86 -7.54
C ILE A 74 -13.20 -14.69 -7.64
N ASN A 75 -13.66 -13.58 -8.22
CA ASN A 75 -15.09 -13.30 -8.38
C ASN A 75 -15.78 -14.26 -9.37
N ALA A 76 -15.05 -14.79 -10.33
CA ALA A 76 -15.56 -15.81 -11.27
C ALA A 76 -15.55 -17.24 -10.70
N SER A 77 -14.80 -17.49 -9.62
CA SER A 77 -14.70 -18.82 -8.99
C SER A 77 -15.90 -19.13 -8.08
N ASP A 78 -15.95 -20.36 -7.54
CA ASP A 78 -16.94 -20.77 -6.53
C ASP A 78 -16.60 -20.29 -5.10
N SER A 79 -15.66 -19.35 -4.97
CA SER A 79 -15.25 -18.77 -3.68
C SER A 79 -16.45 -18.10 -3.00
N LYS A 80 -16.57 -18.31 -1.69
CA LYS A 80 -17.49 -17.56 -0.85
C LYS A 80 -16.99 -16.16 -0.48
N ILE A 81 -15.76 -15.83 -0.88
CA ILE A 81 -15.19 -14.49 -0.75
C ILE A 81 -15.20 -13.85 -2.12
N LYS A 82 -15.76 -12.66 -2.21
CA LYS A 82 -15.80 -11.81 -3.40
C LYS A 82 -15.18 -10.46 -3.09
N PHE A 83 -14.72 -9.75 -4.12
CA PHE A 83 -14.11 -8.45 -3.95
C PHE A 83 -14.77 -7.39 -4.83
N GLU A 84 -14.98 -6.21 -4.25
CA GLU A 84 -15.12 -4.95 -4.99
C GLU A 84 -13.73 -4.33 -5.16
N PHE A 85 -13.52 -3.61 -6.27
CA PHE A 85 -12.21 -3.06 -6.63
C PHE A 85 -12.25 -1.54 -6.75
N LEU A 86 -11.37 -0.86 -6.01
CA LEU A 86 -11.14 0.57 -6.09
C LEU A 86 -9.72 0.83 -6.61
N SER A 87 -9.57 1.87 -7.43
CA SER A 87 -8.27 2.27 -7.96
C SER A 87 -8.13 3.78 -8.00
N GLN A 88 -6.98 4.31 -7.56
CA GLN A 88 -6.67 5.72 -7.54
C GLN A 88 -5.29 5.98 -8.15
N ASP A 89 -5.16 7.10 -8.86
CA ASP A 89 -3.88 7.61 -9.34
C ASP A 89 -3.20 8.42 -8.24
N ASP A 90 -1.99 8.04 -7.86
CA ASP A 90 -1.17 8.79 -6.90
C ASP A 90 0.01 9.52 -7.58
N GLU A 91 0.15 9.37 -8.90
CA GLU A 91 1.24 9.95 -9.70
C GLU A 91 2.66 9.64 -9.15
N GLY A 92 2.79 8.67 -8.24
CA GLY A 92 4.03 8.34 -7.53
C GLY A 92 4.42 9.34 -6.44
N ASP A 93 3.50 10.24 -6.06
CA ASP A 93 3.68 11.28 -5.04
C ASP A 93 3.13 10.84 -3.69
N GLY A 94 3.88 11.08 -2.61
CA GLY A 94 3.50 10.63 -1.28
C GLY A 94 2.26 11.32 -0.72
N GLU A 95 2.07 12.62 -0.96
CA GLU A 95 0.89 13.35 -0.49
C GLU A 95 -0.36 12.92 -1.25
N LYS A 96 -0.25 12.78 -2.57
CA LYS A 96 -1.34 12.27 -3.41
C LYS A 96 -1.71 10.83 -3.03
N ALA A 97 -0.73 10.00 -2.69
CA ALA A 97 -0.96 8.63 -2.26
C ALA A 97 -1.75 8.57 -0.93
N VAL A 98 -1.44 9.42 0.04
CA VAL A 98 -2.21 9.53 1.28
C VAL A 98 -3.64 10.02 1.00
N ASN A 99 -3.81 10.99 0.11
CA ASN A 99 -5.14 11.45 -0.30
C ASN A 99 -5.93 10.36 -1.03
N ALA A 100 -5.29 9.59 -1.90
CA ALA A 100 -5.87 8.44 -2.58
C ALA A 100 -6.31 7.35 -1.59
N TYR A 101 -5.47 7.05 -0.59
CA TYR A 101 -5.79 6.13 0.50
C TYR A 101 -7.05 6.58 1.26
N ASN A 102 -7.07 7.82 1.74
CA ASN A 102 -8.21 8.37 2.48
C ASN A 102 -9.50 8.31 1.65
N ASN A 103 -9.43 8.67 0.37
CA ASN A 103 -10.58 8.60 -0.52
C ASN A 103 -11.10 7.14 -0.67
N MET A 104 -10.21 6.16 -0.78
CA MET A 104 -10.62 4.76 -0.86
C MET A 104 -11.19 4.27 0.48
N MET A 105 -10.67 4.71 1.63
CA MET A 105 -11.25 4.41 2.95
C MET A 105 -12.67 4.97 3.10
N ASP A 106 -12.91 6.20 2.67
CA ASP A 106 -14.24 6.82 2.65
C ASP A 106 -15.22 6.07 1.74
N ASN A 107 -14.71 5.35 0.74
CA ASN A 107 -15.49 4.48 -0.14
C ASN A 107 -15.49 2.99 0.30
N GLY A 108 -15.15 2.71 1.56
CA GLY A 108 -15.31 1.39 2.18
C GLY A 108 -14.17 0.41 1.93
N MET A 109 -12.98 0.87 1.51
CA MET A 109 -11.81 0.00 1.38
C MET A 109 -11.46 -0.68 2.71
N GLN A 110 -11.13 -1.96 2.65
CA GLN A 110 -10.77 -2.78 3.81
C GLN A 110 -9.35 -3.35 3.71
N VAL A 111 -8.83 -3.47 2.49
CA VAL A 111 -7.50 -4.01 2.19
C VAL A 111 -6.85 -3.17 1.11
N LEU A 112 -5.59 -2.80 1.28
CA LEU A 112 -4.80 -2.05 0.30
C LEU A 112 -3.74 -2.96 -0.34
N VAL A 113 -3.77 -3.09 -1.66
CA VAL A 113 -2.70 -3.67 -2.48
C VAL A 113 -2.03 -2.54 -3.25
N GLY A 114 -0.97 -2.03 -2.71
CA GLY A 114 -0.29 -0.80 -3.16
C GLY A 114 0.22 -0.02 -1.95
N PRO A 115 0.68 1.24 -2.11
CA PRO A 115 1.05 1.88 -3.36
C PRO A 115 2.16 1.18 -4.13
N THR A 116 2.42 1.64 -5.38
CA THR A 116 3.41 1.00 -6.25
C THR A 116 4.83 1.49 -5.98
N THR A 117 5.04 2.79 -5.82
CA THR A 117 6.39 3.38 -5.64
C THR A 117 6.80 3.43 -4.18
N THR A 118 8.11 3.41 -3.93
CA THR A 118 8.66 3.43 -2.56
C THR A 118 8.24 4.67 -1.78
N GLY A 119 8.39 5.87 -2.34
CA GLY A 119 8.03 7.12 -1.65
C GLY A 119 6.54 7.18 -1.27
N ALA A 120 5.65 6.83 -2.18
CA ALA A 120 4.22 6.75 -1.93
C ALA A 120 3.88 5.68 -0.87
N SER A 121 4.54 4.52 -0.93
CA SER A 121 4.32 3.43 0.03
C SER A 121 4.78 3.79 1.44
N ILE A 122 5.91 4.47 1.60
CA ILE A 122 6.37 4.95 2.91
C ILE A 122 5.34 5.91 3.52
N ALA A 123 4.86 6.88 2.72
CA ALA A 123 3.89 7.87 3.18
C ALA A 123 2.56 7.23 3.64
N VAL A 124 2.06 6.24 2.89
CA VAL A 124 0.79 5.57 3.19
C VAL A 124 0.95 4.53 4.31
N ALA A 125 2.12 3.90 4.44
CA ALA A 125 2.35 2.84 5.42
C ALA A 125 2.11 3.29 6.88
N ASP A 126 2.47 4.53 7.22
CA ASP A 126 2.24 5.08 8.56
C ASP A 126 0.75 5.29 8.85
N VAL A 127 -0.02 5.72 7.85
CA VAL A 127 -1.48 5.89 7.96
C VAL A 127 -2.15 4.52 8.09
N CYS A 128 -1.82 3.57 7.21
CA CYS A 128 -2.31 2.20 7.29
C CYS A 128 -2.01 1.53 8.64
N TYR A 129 -0.80 1.77 9.18
CA TYR A 129 -0.41 1.24 10.49
C TYR A 129 -1.31 1.77 11.61
N ASN A 130 -1.56 3.08 11.63
CA ASN A 130 -2.41 3.73 12.63
C ASN A 130 -3.88 3.29 12.50
N ASP A 131 -4.39 3.18 11.28
CA ASP A 131 -5.77 2.76 11.00
C ASP A 131 -5.98 1.24 11.12
N ARG A 132 -4.88 0.48 11.32
CA ARG A 132 -4.87 -0.99 11.33
C ARG A 132 -5.38 -1.62 10.03
N THR A 133 -5.28 -0.91 8.93
CA THR A 133 -5.59 -1.42 7.59
C THR A 133 -4.45 -2.31 7.09
N PHE A 134 -4.79 -3.48 6.56
CA PHE A 134 -3.80 -4.35 5.90
C PHE A 134 -3.29 -3.68 4.63
N MET A 135 -1.98 -3.60 4.49
CA MET A 135 -1.30 -3.07 3.31
C MET A 135 -0.29 -4.09 2.77
N LEU A 136 -0.34 -4.34 1.46
CA LEU A 136 0.64 -5.13 0.73
C LEU A 136 1.12 -4.34 -0.48
N THR A 137 2.35 -3.84 -0.47
CA THR A 137 2.93 -3.26 -1.68
C THR A 137 3.54 -4.35 -2.58
N PRO A 138 3.18 -4.38 -3.86
CA PRO A 138 3.72 -5.36 -4.80
C PRO A 138 5.10 -4.97 -5.36
N SER A 139 5.48 -3.69 -5.26
CA SER A 139 6.65 -3.14 -5.97
C SER A 139 7.59 -2.30 -5.12
N ALA A 140 7.10 -1.55 -4.13
CA ALA A 140 7.96 -0.74 -3.28
C ALA A 140 8.96 -1.61 -2.51
N SER A 141 10.25 -1.30 -2.59
CA SER A 141 11.34 -2.20 -2.17
C SER A 141 12.18 -1.68 -1.00
N SER A 142 11.99 -0.43 -0.55
CA SER A 142 12.65 0.07 0.66
C SER A 142 12.18 -0.70 1.90
N THR A 143 13.12 -1.02 2.78
CA THR A 143 12.82 -1.61 4.09
C THR A 143 12.04 -0.67 5.00
N ASP A 144 12.07 0.64 4.75
CA ASP A 144 11.35 1.65 5.55
C ASP A 144 9.84 1.54 5.40
N VAL A 145 9.36 0.93 4.31
CA VAL A 145 7.92 0.69 4.11
C VAL A 145 7.34 -0.16 5.25
N THR A 146 8.02 -1.24 5.60
CA THR A 146 7.52 -2.23 6.58
C THR A 146 8.11 -2.06 7.98
N ALA A 147 9.14 -1.22 8.14
CA ALA A 147 9.86 -1.07 9.40
C ALA A 147 8.92 -0.72 10.57
N GLY A 148 8.88 -1.59 11.58
CA GLY A 148 8.06 -1.38 12.79
C GLY A 148 6.54 -1.52 12.61
N LYS A 149 6.07 -2.03 11.47
CA LYS A 149 4.65 -2.13 11.12
C LYS A 149 4.24 -3.59 10.88
N ASP A 150 3.38 -4.13 11.73
CA ASP A 150 2.96 -5.54 11.73
C ASP A 150 1.78 -5.85 10.79
N ASN A 151 1.21 -4.82 10.17
CA ASN A 151 0.11 -4.91 9.20
C ASN A 151 0.50 -4.40 7.79
N VAL A 152 1.78 -4.09 7.57
CA VAL A 152 2.31 -3.60 6.30
C VAL A 152 3.34 -4.60 5.76
N PHE A 153 3.15 -5.05 4.53
CA PHE A 153 3.95 -6.09 3.89
C PHE A 153 4.43 -5.65 2.51
N GLN A 154 5.51 -6.27 2.03
CA GLN A 154 6.04 -6.08 0.68
C GLN A 154 6.38 -7.43 0.05
N VAL A 155 6.17 -7.55 -1.26
CA VAL A 155 6.39 -8.80 -2.01
C VAL A 155 7.77 -8.84 -2.65
N CYS A 156 8.23 -7.70 -3.17
CA CYS A 156 9.48 -7.62 -3.91
C CYS A 156 10.71 -7.78 -3.00
N PHE A 157 11.85 -8.11 -3.61
CA PHE A 157 13.13 -8.08 -2.93
C PHE A 157 13.52 -6.65 -2.56
N THR A 158 14.24 -6.50 -1.45
CA THR A 158 14.51 -5.18 -0.85
C THR A 158 15.66 -4.44 -1.55
N ASP A 159 15.69 -3.11 -1.41
CA ASP A 159 16.76 -2.25 -1.92
C ASP A 159 18.17 -2.70 -1.45
N PRO A 160 18.38 -3.05 -0.16
CA PRO A 160 19.66 -3.62 0.28
C PRO A 160 20.06 -4.86 -0.50
N ASN A 161 19.13 -5.77 -0.79
CA ASN A 161 19.45 -6.98 -1.55
C ASN A 161 19.83 -6.66 -3.00
N GLN A 162 19.22 -5.64 -3.61
CA GLN A 162 19.58 -5.17 -4.94
C GLN A 162 21.02 -4.61 -4.97
N GLY A 163 21.32 -3.72 -4.02
CA GLY A 163 22.65 -3.11 -3.91
C GLY A 163 23.75 -4.12 -3.64
N VAL A 164 23.54 -5.02 -2.68
CA VAL A 164 24.48 -6.11 -2.34
C VAL A 164 24.68 -7.03 -3.56
N GLY A 165 23.60 -7.53 -4.16
CA GLY A 165 23.68 -8.43 -5.32
C GLY A 165 24.40 -7.80 -6.52
N ALA A 166 24.21 -6.49 -6.76
CA ALA A 166 24.92 -5.78 -7.81
C ALA A 166 26.43 -5.66 -7.50
N ALA A 167 26.81 -5.35 -6.25
CA ALA A 167 28.23 -5.26 -5.86
C ALA A 167 28.91 -6.63 -5.93
N ASP A 168 28.26 -7.69 -5.47
CA ASP A 168 28.75 -9.07 -5.57
C ASP A 168 29.00 -9.47 -7.02
N TYR A 169 28.01 -9.23 -7.89
CA TYR A 169 28.14 -9.53 -9.31
C TYR A 169 29.28 -8.78 -9.96
N MET A 170 29.46 -7.50 -9.62
CA MET A 170 30.57 -6.70 -10.16
C MET A 170 31.93 -7.18 -9.65
N ALA A 171 32.03 -7.54 -8.37
CA ALA A 171 33.28 -8.05 -7.80
C ALA A 171 33.70 -9.38 -8.45
N GLU A 172 32.74 -10.25 -8.73
CA GLU A 172 32.98 -11.55 -9.36
C GLU A 172 33.34 -11.46 -10.85
N ASN A 173 32.65 -10.57 -11.59
CA ASN A 173 32.72 -10.57 -13.04
C ASN A 173 33.56 -9.41 -13.63
N PHE A 174 33.84 -8.39 -12.85
CA PHE A 174 34.58 -7.17 -13.31
C PHE A 174 35.68 -6.81 -12.31
N ALA A 175 36.48 -7.79 -11.91
CA ALA A 175 37.60 -7.58 -10.97
C ALA A 175 38.55 -6.47 -11.47
N GLY A 176 38.84 -5.51 -10.60
CA GLY A 176 39.71 -4.37 -10.91
C GLY A 176 39.08 -3.24 -11.73
N ALA A 177 37.80 -3.32 -12.05
CA ALA A 177 37.06 -2.24 -12.68
C ALA A 177 36.94 -1.01 -11.78
N LYS A 178 36.95 0.17 -12.41
CA LYS A 178 36.57 1.43 -11.76
C LYS A 178 35.09 1.67 -11.94
N VAL A 179 34.39 1.88 -10.86
CA VAL A 179 32.93 2.01 -10.82
C VAL A 179 32.55 3.47 -10.67
N ALA A 180 31.69 3.96 -11.55
CA ALA A 180 30.99 5.22 -11.37
C ALA A 180 29.51 4.94 -11.04
N ILE A 181 28.95 5.68 -10.09
CA ILE A 181 27.56 5.57 -9.68
C ILE A 181 26.86 6.88 -10.02
N ILE A 182 25.71 6.81 -10.69
CA ILE A 182 24.79 7.92 -10.87
C ILE A 182 23.45 7.49 -10.27
N TYR A 183 22.91 8.28 -9.35
CA TYR A 183 21.67 7.93 -8.65
C TYR A 183 20.80 9.14 -8.40
N ARG A 184 19.51 8.91 -8.26
CA ARG A 184 18.54 9.93 -7.91
C ARG A 184 18.58 10.19 -6.39
N ASN A 185 18.87 11.43 -5.98
CA ASN A 185 19.11 11.76 -4.58
C ASN A 185 17.87 12.30 -3.82
N ASP A 186 16.76 12.47 -4.51
CA ASP A 186 15.46 12.82 -3.93
C ASP A 186 14.47 11.63 -3.88
N ASP A 187 14.99 10.40 -4.02
CA ASP A 187 14.19 9.18 -4.08
C ASP A 187 14.76 8.10 -3.15
N ALA A 188 13.95 7.66 -2.20
CA ALA A 188 14.33 6.68 -1.19
C ALA A 188 14.73 5.32 -1.79
N TYR A 189 14.08 4.88 -2.87
CA TYR A 189 14.42 3.67 -3.62
C TYR A 189 15.85 3.73 -4.16
N SER A 190 16.16 4.80 -4.89
CA SER A 190 17.47 5.00 -5.51
C SER A 190 18.60 5.13 -4.48
N GLN A 191 18.31 5.82 -3.36
CA GLN A 191 19.26 5.97 -2.25
C GLN A 191 19.52 4.64 -1.55
N GLY A 192 18.46 3.86 -1.26
CA GLY A 192 18.58 2.59 -0.55
C GLY A 192 19.46 1.57 -1.32
N ILE A 193 19.28 1.46 -2.62
CA ILE A 193 20.12 0.63 -3.46
C ILE A 193 21.56 1.11 -3.46
N ARG A 194 21.77 2.43 -3.66
CA ARG A 194 23.12 3.02 -3.69
C ARG A 194 23.85 2.81 -2.37
N ASP A 195 23.21 3.03 -1.25
CA ASP A 195 23.83 2.89 0.09
C ASP A 195 24.29 1.47 0.35
N ALA A 196 23.46 0.49 0.03
CA ALA A 196 23.81 -0.92 0.15
C ALA A 196 24.92 -1.32 -0.81
N PHE A 197 24.87 -0.84 -2.08
CA PHE A 197 25.92 -1.07 -3.06
C PHE A 197 27.26 -0.51 -2.59
N VAL A 198 27.31 0.75 -2.14
CA VAL A 198 28.56 1.41 -1.71
C VAL A 198 29.18 0.67 -0.53
N LYS A 199 28.36 0.24 0.44
CA LYS A 199 28.84 -0.52 1.60
C LYS A 199 29.45 -1.84 1.16
N GLU A 200 28.73 -2.66 0.39
CA GLU A 200 29.19 -3.98 -0.07
C GLU A 200 30.39 -3.86 -1.00
N ALA A 201 30.40 -2.86 -1.89
CA ALA A 201 31.54 -2.56 -2.76
C ALA A 201 32.82 -2.30 -1.97
N GLY A 202 32.71 -1.60 -0.84
CA GLY A 202 33.85 -1.41 0.10
C GLY A 202 34.32 -2.72 0.70
N ASP A 203 33.40 -3.57 1.15
CA ASP A 203 33.71 -4.88 1.74
C ASP A 203 34.35 -5.85 0.71
N LYS A 204 34.00 -5.72 -0.58
CA LYS A 204 34.54 -6.50 -1.70
C LYS A 204 35.78 -5.87 -2.36
N GLY A 205 36.19 -4.68 -1.93
CA GLY A 205 37.35 -4.00 -2.50
C GLY A 205 37.16 -3.44 -3.92
N LEU A 206 35.92 -3.16 -4.34
CA LEU A 206 35.61 -2.48 -5.58
C LEU A 206 36.06 -1.00 -5.51
N SER A 207 36.61 -0.50 -6.62
CA SER A 207 37.07 0.90 -6.73
C SER A 207 35.94 1.81 -7.21
N ILE A 208 35.23 2.48 -6.28
CA ILE A 208 34.27 3.52 -6.62
C ILE A 208 35.04 4.82 -6.83
N VAL A 209 35.08 5.32 -8.07
CA VAL A 209 35.85 6.51 -8.44
C VAL A 209 34.98 7.76 -8.59
N TYR A 210 33.67 7.63 -8.70
CA TYR A 210 32.74 8.74 -8.86
C TYR A 210 31.36 8.40 -8.33
N GLN A 211 30.69 9.39 -7.75
CA GLN A 211 29.27 9.33 -7.39
C GLN A 211 28.59 10.64 -7.84
N GLY A 212 27.77 10.58 -8.87
CA GLY A 212 26.96 11.68 -9.38
C GLY A 212 25.51 11.56 -8.91
N THR A 213 24.83 12.70 -8.78
CA THR A 213 23.42 12.75 -8.40
C THR A 213 22.58 13.52 -9.41
N PHE A 214 21.31 13.18 -9.46
CA PHE A 214 20.28 13.94 -10.16
C PHE A 214 19.00 13.94 -9.33
N THR A 215 18.04 14.78 -9.69
CA THR A 215 16.69 14.83 -9.14
C THR A 215 15.67 14.48 -10.20
N LEU A 216 14.41 14.29 -9.82
CA LEU A 216 13.34 14.04 -10.78
C LEU A 216 13.29 15.13 -11.87
N ASP A 217 13.42 16.40 -11.49
CA ASP A 217 13.38 17.54 -12.42
C ASP A 217 14.55 17.57 -13.41
N THR A 218 15.66 16.91 -13.10
CA THR A 218 16.88 16.87 -13.94
C THR A 218 17.12 15.50 -14.57
N SER A 219 16.13 14.60 -14.53
CA SER A 219 16.26 13.20 -14.99
C SER A 219 16.41 13.02 -16.51
N SER A 220 16.34 14.08 -17.29
CA SER A 220 16.47 14.04 -18.75
C SER A 220 17.82 14.53 -19.29
N ASP A 221 18.67 15.16 -18.46
CA ASP A 221 19.98 15.67 -18.84
C ASP A 221 21.06 15.30 -17.83
N PHE A 222 21.99 14.46 -18.23
CA PHE A 222 23.09 13.96 -17.40
C PHE A 222 24.47 14.56 -17.83
N SER A 223 24.49 15.63 -18.61
CA SER A 223 25.72 16.25 -19.09
C SER A 223 26.62 16.75 -17.96
N VAL A 224 26.09 17.05 -16.80
CA VAL A 224 26.83 17.46 -15.60
C VAL A 224 27.45 16.26 -14.86
N GLN A 225 26.86 15.08 -14.98
CA GLN A 225 27.32 13.86 -14.32
C GLN A 225 28.32 13.04 -15.19
N LEU A 226 28.42 13.32 -16.48
CA LEU A 226 29.30 12.67 -17.45
C LEU A 226 30.54 13.48 -17.75
#